data_cd843f4cb940e3951de6d92bbe83e205
#
_entry.id   cd843f4cb940e3951de6d92bbe83e205
#
_cell.length_a   1.000
_cell.length_b   1.000
_cell.length_c   1.000
_cell.angle_alpha   90.00
_cell.angle_beta   90.00
_cell.angle_gamma   90.00
#
_symmetry.space_group_name_H-M   'P 1'
#
loop_
_entity.id
_entity.type
_entity.pdbx_description
1 polymer ?
#
loop_
_entity_poly.entity_id
_entity_poly.type
_entity_poly.pdbx_seq_one_letter_code
_entity_poly.pdbx_strand_id
1 'polypeptide(L)'
;MDSGAIWMKVLQSAPSVGDGGGRMTKSELIERIAERQSQLSAKDVELAVKSMVEQMAQTLATGDRIEIRGFGSFSLHYREPRLGRNPKTGESVGLAGKYVPHFKPGKELRERVNLSLQAAADVAAAASDGNVAQGRREGQG
;
A
#
# COMPACT_ATOMS: atom_id res chain seq x y z
N MET A 1 -1.15 -21.96 -18.51
CA MET A 1 -0.67 -20.57 -18.51
C MET A 1 -0.23 -20.25 -17.09
N ASP A 2 1.09 -20.25 -16.89
CA ASP A 2 1.70 -20.12 -15.56
C ASP A 2 1.60 -18.71 -15.00
N SER A 3 0.52 -18.45 -14.29
CA SER A 3 0.39 -17.22 -13.48
C SER A 3 1.39 -17.17 -12.31
N GLY A 4 1.98 -18.32 -11.93
CA GLY A 4 2.93 -18.42 -10.83
C GLY A 4 4.32 -17.88 -11.13
N ALA A 5 4.78 -18.00 -12.37
CA ALA A 5 6.14 -17.59 -12.74
C ALA A 5 6.32 -16.06 -12.84
N ILE A 6 5.26 -15.35 -13.18
CA ILE A 6 5.26 -13.87 -13.24
C ILE A 6 5.36 -13.28 -11.83
N TRP A 7 4.70 -13.90 -10.87
CA TRP A 7 4.72 -13.46 -9.47
C TRP A 7 6.06 -13.71 -8.77
N MET A 8 6.77 -14.78 -9.15
CA MET A 8 8.10 -15.09 -8.61
C MET A 8 9.16 -14.06 -9.04
N LYS A 9 9.08 -13.54 -10.26
CA LYS A 9 9.96 -12.45 -10.74
C LYS A 9 9.68 -11.12 -10.03
N VAL A 10 8.43 -10.85 -9.67
CA VAL A 10 8.05 -9.64 -8.92
C VAL A 10 8.59 -9.67 -7.48
N LEU A 11 8.70 -10.85 -6.87
CA LEU A 11 9.28 -11.01 -5.52
C LEU A 11 10.80 -10.79 -5.48
N GLN A 12 11.51 -11.06 -6.57
CA GLN A 12 12.97 -10.89 -6.65
C GLN A 12 13.40 -9.44 -6.93
N SER A 13 12.49 -8.59 -7.37
CA SER A 13 12.74 -7.15 -7.59
C SER A 13 12.05 -6.27 -6.56
N ALA A 14 11.68 -6.81 -5.41
CA ALA A 14 11.19 -5.98 -4.33
C ALA A 14 12.33 -5.05 -3.90
N PRO A 15 12.15 -3.73 -3.97
CA PRO A 15 13.12 -2.82 -3.37
C PRO A 15 13.21 -3.18 -1.90
N SER A 16 14.44 -3.26 -1.38
CA SER A 16 14.71 -3.43 0.03
C SER A 16 13.78 -2.53 0.83
N VAL A 17 13.04 -3.10 1.77
CA VAL A 17 12.34 -2.34 2.81
C VAL A 17 13.43 -1.70 3.68
N GLY A 18 14.01 -0.64 3.15
CA GLY A 18 14.94 0.22 3.83
C GLY A 18 14.23 1.53 4.11
N ASP A 19 14.11 1.80 5.40
CA ASP A 19 13.91 3.12 5.97
C ASP A 19 12.60 3.86 5.61
N GLY A 20 11.67 3.79 6.56
CA GLY A 20 10.57 4.74 6.70
C GLY A 20 9.53 4.71 5.57
N GLY A 21 8.45 3.97 5.76
CA GLY A 21 7.20 3.96 5.02
C GLY A 21 7.10 4.79 3.75
N GLY A 22 7.74 4.34 2.67
CA GLY A 22 7.75 5.01 1.39
C GLY A 22 6.31 5.18 0.85
N ARG A 23 5.86 6.43 0.78
CA ARG A 23 4.56 6.76 0.20
C ARG A 23 4.67 6.67 -1.32
N MET A 24 3.91 5.77 -1.95
CA MET A 24 3.79 5.73 -3.40
C MET A 24 2.79 6.77 -3.88
N THR A 25 3.24 7.70 -4.70
CA THR A 25 2.39 8.68 -5.38
C THR A 25 1.86 8.13 -6.70
N LYS A 26 0.85 8.78 -7.27
CA LYS A 26 0.34 8.42 -8.60
C LYS A 26 1.44 8.51 -9.68
N SER A 27 2.30 9.51 -9.60
CA SER A 27 3.41 9.68 -10.56
C SER A 27 4.41 8.53 -10.47
N GLU A 28 4.83 8.15 -9.26
CA GLU A 28 5.71 6.99 -9.03
C GLU A 28 5.09 5.67 -9.50
N LEU A 29 3.77 5.51 -9.33
CA LEU A 29 3.07 4.34 -9.85
C LEU A 29 3.15 4.28 -11.38
N ILE A 30 2.93 5.40 -12.06
CA ILE A 30 3.04 5.51 -13.52
C ILE A 30 4.46 5.18 -13.99
N GLU A 31 5.48 5.75 -13.36
CA GLU A 31 6.89 5.50 -13.67
C GLU A 31 7.24 4.02 -13.54
N ARG A 32 6.90 3.40 -12.41
CA ARG A 32 7.17 1.98 -12.16
C ARG A 32 6.43 1.05 -13.14
N ILE A 33 5.24 1.41 -13.59
CA ILE A 33 4.52 0.64 -14.61
C ILE A 33 5.20 0.83 -15.97
N ALA A 34 5.57 2.05 -16.35
CA ALA A 34 6.25 2.33 -17.61
C ALA A 34 7.59 1.60 -17.72
N GLU A 35 8.38 1.54 -16.64
CA GLU A 35 9.64 0.77 -16.60
C GLU A 35 9.43 -0.75 -16.84
N ARG A 36 8.32 -1.30 -16.34
CA ARG A 36 8.01 -2.73 -16.51
C ARG A 36 7.35 -3.08 -17.85
N GLN A 37 6.78 -2.10 -18.51
CA GLN A 37 6.03 -2.25 -19.75
C GLN A 37 6.74 -1.48 -20.89
N SER A 38 7.95 -1.93 -21.22
CA SER A 38 8.82 -1.27 -22.22
C SER A 38 8.21 -1.16 -23.62
N GLN A 39 7.19 -1.97 -23.93
CA GLN A 39 6.44 -1.92 -25.19
C GLN A 39 5.41 -0.80 -25.27
N LEU A 40 5.09 -0.14 -24.15
CA LEU A 40 4.15 0.96 -24.09
C LEU A 40 4.89 2.29 -23.92
N SER A 41 4.39 3.35 -24.54
CA SER A 41 4.92 4.68 -24.28
C SER A 41 4.55 5.13 -22.85
N ALA A 42 5.41 5.93 -22.23
CA ALA A 42 5.13 6.48 -20.90
C ALA A 42 3.80 7.27 -20.87
N LYS A 43 3.47 7.93 -21.99
CA LYS A 43 2.23 8.67 -22.16
C LYS A 43 1.00 7.75 -22.16
N ASP A 44 1.09 6.60 -22.82
CA ASP A 44 -0.03 5.63 -22.85
C ASP A 44 -0.24 5.01 -21.47
N VAL A 45 0.84 4.70 -20.74
CA VAL A 45 0.77 4.23 -19.36
C VAL A 45 0.13 5.28 -18.45
N GLU A 46 0.54 6.54 -18.58
CA GLU A 46 -0.05 7.65 -17.82
C GLU A 46 -1.55 7.77 -18.09
N LEU A 47 -1.95 7.74 -19.34
CA LEU A 47 -3.35 7.83 -19.73
C LEU A 47 -4.17 6.66 -19.19
N ALA A 48 -3.65 5.44 -19.29
CA ALA A 48 -4.31 4.24 -18.77
C ALA A 48 -4.53 4.31 -17.26
N VAL A 49 -3.50 4.66 -16.49
CA VAL A 49 -3.60 4.80 -15.03
C VAL A 49 -4.58 5.90 -14.63
N LYS A 50 -4.53 7.06 -15.30
CA LYS A 50 -5.48 8.15 -15.06
C LYS A 50 -6.92 7.72 -15.33
N SER A 51 -7.16 7.05 -16.45
CA SER A 51 -8.49 6.56 -16.83
C SER A 51 -9.04 5.53 -15.84
N MET A 52 -8.20 4.59 -15.37
CA MET A 52 -8.62 3.62 -14.36
C MET A 52 -9.00 4.29 -13.04
N VAL A 53 -8.18 5.19 -12.54
CA VAL A 53 -8.43 5.90 -11.27
C VAL A 53 -9.69 6.77 -11.39
N GLU A 54 -9.88 7.46 -12.50
CA GLU A 54 -11.06 8.27 -12.76
C GLU A 54 -12.33 7.41 -12.83
N GLN A 55 -12.29 6.28 -13.53
CA GLN A 55 -13.42 5.36 -13.59
C GLN A 55 -13.80 4.82 -12.20
N MET A 56 -12.81 4.51 -11.36
CA MET A 56 -13.05 4.10 -9.97
C MET A 56 -13.69 5.22 -9.15
N ALA A 57 -13.23 6.46 -9.32
CA ALA A 57 -13.78 7.61 -8.63
C ALA A 57 -15.25 7.85 -9.03
N GLN A 58 -15.57 7.78 -10.32
CA GLN A 58 -16.93 7.93 -10.83
C GLN A 58 -17.86 6.83 -10.30
N THR A 59 -17.42 5.58 -10.34
CA THR A 59 -18.20 4.43 -9.82
C THR A 59 -18.54 4.61 -8.34
N LEU A 60 -17.59 5.04 -7.52
CA LEU A 60 -17.86 5.34 -6.11
C LEU A 60 -18.75 6.56 -5.91
N ALA A 61 -18.62 7.59 -6.76
CA ALA A 61 -19.46 8.79 -6.68
C ALA A 61 -20.93 8.48 -7.01
N THR A 62 -21.23 7.48 -7.81
CA THR A 62 -22.59 6.99 -8.09
C THR A 62 -23.15 6.10 -6.99
N GLY A 63 -22.35 5.73 -6.00
CA GLY A 63 -22.77 4.89 -4.88
C GLY A 63 -22.50 3.41 -5.07
N ASP A 64 -21.86 3.04 -6.18
CA ASP A 64 -21.60 1.65 -6.52
C ASP A 64 -20.39 1.09 -5.80
N ARG A 65 -20.34 -0.22 -5.69
CA ARG A 65 -19.21 -0.97 -5.12
C ARG A 65 -18.27 -1.43 -6.23
N ILE A 66 -16.97 -1.31 -5.95
CA ILE A 66 -15.92 -1.85 -6.82
C ILE A 66 -15.35 -3.10 -6.17
N GLU A 67 -15.21 -4.17 -6.95
CA GLU A 67 -14.56 -5.39 -6.53
C GLU A 67 -13.45 -5.79 -7.51
N ILE A 68 -12.22 -5.87 -7.01
CA ILE A 68 -11.03 -6.26 -7.78
C ILE A 68 -10.54 -7.58 -7.19
N ARG A 69 -10.76 -8.66 -7.93
CA ARG A 69 -10.37 -10.01 -7.50
C ARG A 69 -8.87 -10.09 -7.25
N GLY A 70 -8.47 -10.70 -6.13
CA GLY A 70 -7.08 -10.79 -5.71
C GLY A 70 -6.53 -9.54 -5.00
N PHE A 71 -7.25 -8.41 -5.08
CA PHE A 71 -6.82 -7.15 -4.47
C PHE A 71 -7.71 -6.74 -3.29
N GLY A 72 -8.98 -6.51 -3.54
CA GLY A 72 -9.92 -6.08 -2.50
C GLY A 72 -11.17 -5.41 -3.07
N SER A 73 -11.94 -4.81 -2.19
CA SER A 73 -13.16 -4.12 -2.55
C SER A 73 -13.25 -2.73 -1.96
N PHE A 74 -13.84 -1.81 -2.71
CA PHE A 74 -14.18 -0.47 -2.27
C PHE A 74 -15.69 -0.35 -2.16
N SER A 75 -16.18 0.21 -1.05
CA SER A 75 -17.60 0.47 -0.80
C SER A 75 -17.77 1.76 -0.06
N LEU A 76 -18.97 2.31 -0.06
CA LEU A 76 -19.29 3.50 0.70
C LEU A 76 -19.88 3.11 2.06
N HIS A 77 -19.38 3.76 3.11
CA HIS A 77 -19.95 3.67 4.45
C HIS A 77 -20.57 5.01 4.83
N TYR A 78 -21.83 5.00 5.20
CA TYR A 78 -22.46 6.19 5.77
C TYR A 78 -22.00 6.39 7.21
N ARG A 79 -21.55 7.59 7.52
CA ARG A 79 -21.25 8.04 8.89
C ARG A 79 -22.34 8.98 9.35
N GLU A 80 -22.97 8.63 10.44
CA GLU A 80 -24.03 9.43 11.02
C GLU A 80 -23.53 10.80 11.51
N PRO A 81 -24.43 11.80 11.57
CA PRO A 81 -24.12 13.10 12.18
C PRO A 81 -23.67 12.91 13.63
N ARG A 82 -22.64 13.65 14.01
CA ARG A 82 -22.12 13.61 15.39
C ARG A 82 -21.61 14.96 15.84
N LEU A 83 -21.54 15.15 17.15
CA LEU A 83 -20.84 16.29 17.72
C LEU A 83 -19.34 16.01 17.75
N GLY A 84 -18.56 16.87 17.10
CA GLY A 84 -17.11 16.90 17.19
C GLY A 84 -16.65 18.03 18.11
N ARG A 85 -15.37 18.05 18.46
CA ARG A 85 -14.72 19.19 19.13
C ARG A 85 -13.68 19.82 18.23
N ASN A 86 -13.67 21.14 18.17
CA ASN A 86 -12.59 21.86 17.53
C ASN A 86 -11.32 21.73 18.38
N PRO A 87 -10.22 21.15 17.87
CA PRO A 87 -9.01 20.94 18.66
C PRO A 87 -8.31 22.24 19.07
N LYS A 88 -8.62 23.37 18.40
CA LYS A 88 -8.02 24.68 18.72
C LYS A 88 -8.80 25.46 19.77
N THR A 89 -10.14 25.41 19.74
CA THR A 89 -11.00 26.19 20.63
C THR A 89 -11.70 25.37 21.68
N GLY A 90 -11.78 24.04 21.54
CA GLY A 90 -12.54 23.16 22.44
C GLY A 90 -14.05 23.20 22.26
N GLU A 91 -14.57 24.05 21.37
CA GLU A 91 -15.98 24.20 21.11
C GLU A 91 -16.60 22.98 20.41
N SER A 92 -17.84 22.68 20.73
CA SER A 92 -18.63 21.65 20.08
C SER A 92 -19.04 22.08 18.68
N VAL A 93 -18.72 21.29 17.66
CA VAL A 93 -19.11 21.52 16.27
C VAL A 93 -19.97 20.37 15.79
N GLY A 94 -21.18 20.68 15.27
CA GLY A 94 -22.03 19.70 14.62
C GLY A 94 -21.41 19.23 13.30
N LEU A 95 -21.15 17.93 13.18
CA LEU A 95 -20.69 17.30 11.94
C LEU A 95 -21.87 16.64 11.25
N ALA A 96 -22.16 17.05 10.03
CA ALA A 96 -23.22 16.45 9.22
C ALA A 96 -22.87 15.00 8.83
N GLY A 97 -23.89 14.18 8.60
CA GLY A 97 -23.72 12.84 8.06
C GLY A 97 -23.08 12.87 6.69
N LYS A 98 -22.23 11.89 6.40
CA LYS A 98 -21.54 11.79 5.11
C LYS A 98 -21.21 10.35 4.71
N TYR A 99 -21.13 10.11 3.42
CA TYR A 99 -20.58 8.87 2.87
C TYR A 99 -19.06 8.94 2.79
N VAL A 100 -18.39 7.87 3.18
CA VAL A 100 -16.93 7.77 3.17
C VAL A 100 -16.54 6.50 2.43
N PRO A 101 -15.65 6.59 1.42
CA PRO A 101 -15.08 5.42 0.79
C PRO A 101 -14.30 4.57 1.80
N HIS A 102 -14.54 3.27 1.77
CA HIS A 102 -13.88 2.28 2.60
C HIS A 102 -13.27 1.19 1.72
N PHE A 103 -12.00 0.88 1.94
CA PHE A 103 -11.30 -0.21 1.29
C PHE A 103 -11.19 -1.41 2.22
N LYS A 104 -11.60 -2.58 1.72
CA LYS A 104 -11.42 -3.86 2.39
C LYS A 104 -10.47 -4.73 1.56
N PRO A 105 -9.27 -5.03 2.05
CA PRO A 105 -8.31 -5.86 1.32
C PRO A 105 -8.83 -7.29 1.19
N GLY A 106 -8.56 -7.91 0.05
CA GLY A 106 -8.83 -9.32 -0.18
C GLY A 106 -7.87 -10.24 0.58
N LYS A 107 -8.17 -11.54 0.61
CA LYS A 107 -7.35 -12.54 1.30
C LYS A 107 -5.92 -12.54 0.77
N GLU A 108 -5.75 -12.62 -0.54
CA GLU A 108 -4.44 -12.68 -1.20
C GLU A 108 -3.57 -11.45 -0.87
N LEU A 109 -4.14 -10.24 -0.90
CA LEU A 109 -3.41 -9.03 -0.55
C LEU A 109 -2.96 -9.03 0.92
N ARG A 110 -3.83 -9.44 1.84
CA ARG A 110 -3.48 -9.54 3.27
C ARG A 110 -2.35 -10.53 3.52
N GLU A 111 -2.42 -11.71 2.91
CA GLU A 111 -1.38 -12.74 3.03
C GLU A 111 -0.05 -12.25 2.49
N ARG A 112 -0.03 -11.61 1.32
CA ARG A 112 1.20 -11.03 0.73
C ARG A 112 1.84 -9.98 1.63
N VAL A 113 1.05 -9.07 2.19
CA VAL A 113 1.55 -8.04 3.10
C VAL A 113 2.12 -8.66 4.37
N ASN A 114 1.43 -9.61 4.97
CA ASN A 114 1.89 -10.27 6.19
C ASN A 114 3.19 -11.05 5.98
N LEU A 115 3.26 -11.84 4.90
CA LEU A 115 4.47 -12.62 4.59
C LEU A 115 5.69 -11.73 4.32
N SER A 116 5.51 -10.63 3.57
CA SER A 116 6.62 -9.73 3.28
C SER A 116 7.13 -8.98 4.51
N LEU A 117 6.23 -8.58 5.41
CA LEU A 117 6.61 -7.90 6.65
C LEU A 117 7.24 -8.86 7.67
N GLN A 118 6.78 -10.10 7.75
CA GLN A 118 7.40 -11.13 8.58
C GLN A 118 8.83 -11.43 8.11
N ALA A 119 9.02 -11.65 6.81
CA ALA A 119 10.35 -11.88 6.25
C ALA A 119 11.31 -10.70 6.50
N ALA A 120 10.83 -9.46 6.40
CA ALA A 120 11.63 -8.28 6.71
C ALA A 120 11.99 -8.18 8.20
N ALA A 121 11.09 -8.55 9.09
CA ALA A 121 11.33 -8.57 10.53
C ALA A 121 12.35 -9.66 10.92
N ASP A 122 12.28 -10.84 10.31
CA ASP A 122 13.22 -11.95 10.54
C ASP A 122 14.64 -11.58 10.09
N VAL A 123 14.78 -10.91 8.94
CA VAL A 123 16.07 -10.41 8.46
C VAL A 123 16.62 -9.32 9.38
N ALA A 124 15.81 -8.41 9.86
CA ALA A 124 16.23 -7.36 10.79
C ALA A 124 16.68 -7.95 12.15
N ALA A 125 15.98 -8.96 12.66
CA ALA A 125 16.34 -9.67 13.88
C ALA A 125 17.67 -10.40 13.74
N ALA A 126 17.89 -11.11 12.63
CA ALA A 126 19.14 -11.81 12.35
C ALA A 126 20.36 -10.85 12.23
N ALA A 127 20.14 -9.65 11.69
CA ALA A 127 21.18 -8.63 11.58
C ALA A 127 21.58 -8.03 12.95
N SER A 128 20.65 -7.97 13.91
CA SER A 128 20.93 -7.46 15.25
C SER A 128 21.71 -8.46 16.11
N ASP A 129 21.48 -9.76 15.95
CA ASP A 129 22.21 -10.80 16.69
C ASP A 129 23.67 -10.97 16.23
N GLY A 130 23.97 -10.66 14.96
CA GLY A 130 25.34 -10.75 14.43
C GLY A 130 26.32 -9.71 14.97
N ASN A 131 25.85 -8.60 15.57
CA ASN A 131 26.70 -7.51 16.05
C ASN A 131 27.13 -7.64 17.52
N VAL A 132 26.62 -8.61 18.27
CA VAL A 132 26.97 -8.82 19.68
C VAL A 132 28.19 -9.72 19.85
N ALA A 133 28.58 -10.49 18.85
CA ALA A 133 29.66 -11.49 18.93
C ALA A 133 31.09 -10.95 18.71
N GLN A 134 31.27 -9.71 18.24
CA GLN A 134 32.61 -9.15 17.95
C GLN A 134 33.19 -8.23 19.03
N GLY A 135 32.49 -7.99 20.12
CA GLY A 135 32.94 -7.08 21.20
C GLY A 135 33.67 -7.73 22.39
N ARG A 136 34.01 -9.02 22.34
CA ARG A 136 34.62 -9.73 23.50
C ARG A 136 35.94 -10.45 23.20
N ARG A 137 36.83 -9.86 22.44
CA ARG A 137 38.20 -10.37 22.34
C ARG A 137 39.20 -9.22 22.21
N GLU A 138 39.32 -8.41 23.23
CA GLU A 138 40.55 -7.63 23.47
C GLU A 138 40.51 -7.17 24.95
N GLY A 139 41.28 -7.87 25.80
CA GLY A 139 41.45 -7.47 27.17
C GLY A 139 41.89 -8.58 28.11
N GLN A 140 42.95 -9.31 27.77
CA GLN A 140 43.81 -9.98 28.76
C GLN A 140 45.16 -10.27 28.09
N GLY A 141 46.11 -9.41 28.37
CA GLY A 141 47.51 -9.54 28.17
C GLY A 141 48.22 -8.63 29.15
#